data_e70cce301dbfcd8d8fc6897d3a28c832
#
_entry.id   e70cce301dbfcd8d8fc6897d3a28c832
#
_cell.length_a   1.000
_cell.length_b   1.000
_cell.length_c   1.000
_cell.angle_alpha   90.00
_cell.angle_beta   90.00
_cell.angle_gamma   90.00
#
_symmetry.space_group_name_H-M   'P 1'
#
loop_
_entity.id
_entity.type
_entity.pdbx_description
1 polymer ?
#
loop_
_entity_poly.entity_id
_entity_poly.type
_entity_poly.pdbx_seq_one_letter_code
_entity_poly.pdbx_strand_id
1 'polypeptide(L)'
;MIIGIEHQSTFDEKIIFRILNYDATTYINQVESKKEVYPAGSFVFYTGDKEWNLPETLKETLKSISSEMEPYINDWRLPVIDLKTMDARKLMNQRLRDVLKIIH
;
A
#
# COMPACT_ATOMS: atom_id res chain seq x y z
N MET A 1 12.30 -10.78 -0.30
CA MET A 1 11.19 -9.82 -0.44
C MET A 1 10.19 -10.01 0.68
N ILE A 2 9.70 -8.93 1.23
CA ILE A 2 8.75 -8.93 2.34
C ILE A 2 7.45 -8.28 1.87
N ILE A 3 6.33 -8.99 2.02
CA ILE A 3 5.01 -8.47 1.61
C ILE A 3 4.08 -8.48 2.81
N GLY A 4 3.55 -7.30 3.13
CA GLY A 4 2.54 -7.13 4.16
C GLY A 4 1.14 -7.21 3.57
N ILE A 5 0.25 -7.91 4.25
CA ILE A 5 -1.16 -7.98 3.90
C ILE A 5 -1.96 -7.45 5.07
N GLU A 6 -2.71 -6.37 4.83
CA GLU A 6 -3.56 -5.78 5.85
C GLU A 6 -5.02 -6.04 5.49
N HIS A 7 -5.72 -6.77 6.35
CA HIS A 7 -7.15 -7.01 6.17
C HIS A 7 -7.96 -5.88 6.81
N GLN A 8 -8.87 -5.28 6.04
CA GLN A 8 -9.78 -4.25 6.52
C GLN A 8 -11.23 -4.63 6.19
N SER A 9 -12.13 -4.49 7.14
CA SER A 9 -13.57 -4.66 6.95
C SER A 9 -14.33 -3.35 7.09
N THR A 10 -13.66 -2.32 7.57
CA THR A 10 -14.18 -0.95 7.73
C THR A 10 -13.17 0.04 7.19
N PHE A 11 -13.59 1.31 7.01
CA PHE A 11 -12.69 2.36 6.59
C PHE A 11 -11.91 2.91 7.78
N ASP A 12 -10.61 3.03 7.59
CA ASP A 12 -9.69 3.71 8.50
C ASP A 12 -8.94 4.74 7.69
N GLU A 13 -9.26 6.01 7.89
CA GLU A 13 -8.64 7.12 7.14
C GLU A 13 -7.13 7.21 7.33
N LYS A 14 -6.60 6.61 8.40
CA LYS A 14 -5.18 6.61 8.73
C LYS A 14 -4.44 5.41 8.15
N ILE A 15 -5.13 4.52 7.42
CA ILE A 15 -4.54 3.26 6.98
C ILE A 15 -3.29 3.47 6.14
N ILE A 16 -3.31 4.45 5.22
CA ILE A 16 -2.18 4.70 4.33
C ILE A 16 -0.93 5.12 5.11
N PHE A 17 -1.08 5.95 6.13
CA PHE A 17 0.04 6.40 6.96
C PHE A 17 0.57 5.26 7.82
N ARG A 18 -0.31 4.42 8.36
CA ARG A 18 0.08 3.29 9.19
C ARG A 18 0.89 2.27 8.38
N ILE A 19 0.43 1.94 7.17
CA ILE A 19 1.12 0.97 6.32
C ILE A 19 2.43 1.53 5.79
N LEU A 20 2.47 2.82 5.43
CA LEU A 20 3.71 3.49 5.05
C LEU A 20 4.76 3.37 6.17
N ASN A 21 4.33 3.58 7.42
CA ASN A 21 5.22 3.43 8.57
C ASN A 21 5.72 1.99 8.71
N TYR A 22 4.88 1.00 8.50
CA TYR A 22 5.30 -0.41 8.55
C TYR A 22 6.32 -0.74 7.48
N ASP A 23 6.12 -0.28 6.25
CA ASP A 23 7.06 -0.50 5.16
C ASP A 23 8.41 0.17 5.46
N ALA A 24 8.38 1.42 5.92
CA ALA A 24 9.59 2.14 6.31
C ALA A 24 10.32 1.45 7.45
N THR A 25 9.59 0.98 8.46
CA THR A 25 10.17 0.26 9.60
C THR A 25 10.80 -1.05 9.15
N THR A 26 10.21 -1.75 8.20
CA THR A 26 10.77 -2.97 7.62
C THR A 26 12.12 -2.69 6.97
N TYR A 27 12.25 -1.60 6.23
CA TYR A 27 13.53 -1.19 5.66
C TYR A 27 14.55 -0.81 6.74
N ILE A 28 14.14 -0.04 7.72
CA ILE A 28 15.00 0.37 8.83
C ILE A 28 15.55 -0.84 9.59
N ASN A 29 14.69 -1.80 9.89
CA ASN A 29 15.09 -3.02 10.60
C ASN A 29 16.14 -3.81 9.82
N GLN A 30 16.01 -3.88 8.51
CA GLN A 30 17.00 -4.55 7.67
C GLN A 30 18.35 -3.83 7.73
N VAL A 31 18.35 -2.51 7.63
CA VAL A 31 19.57 -1.69 7.73
C VAL A 31 20.25 -1.88 9.08
N GLU A 32 19.48 -1.81 10.16
CA GLU A 32 20.01 -1.95 11.52
C GLU A 32 20.57 -3.34 11.80
N SER A 33 20.04 -4.36 11.16
CA SER A 33 20.53 -5.73 11.26
C SER A 33 21.79 -5.98 10.41
N LYS A 34 22.28 -4.95 9.73
CA LYS A 34 23.45 -5.03 8.82
C LYS A 34 23.31 -6.08 7.74
N LYS A 35 22.07 -6.35 7.33
CA LYS A 35 21.75 -7.25 6.21
C LYS A 35 21.60 -6.43 4.93
N GLU A 36 21.64 -7.11 3.79
CA GLU A 36 21.24 -6.48 2.55
C GLU A 36 19.78 -6.05 2.63
N VAL A 37 19.45 -4.92 2.00
CA VAL A 37 18.08 -4.39 2.03
C VAL A 37 17.30 -4.93 0.84
N TYR A 38 16.31 -5.76 1.13
CA TYR A 38 15.42 -6.35 0.13
C TYR A 38 14.12 -5.56 0.04
N PRO A 39 13.47 -5.58 -1.12
CA PRO A 39 12.19 -4.89 -1.29
C PRO A 39 11.14 -5.33 -0.28
N ALA A 40 10.41 -4.36 0.25
CA ALA A 40 9.26 -4.57 1.11
C ALA A 40 8.09 -3.76 0.58
N GLY A 41 6.90 -4.32 0.66
CA GLY A 41 5.68 -3.65 0.24
C GLY A 41 4.47 -4.26 0.89
N SER A 42 3.34 -3.58 0.77
CA SER A 42 2.10 -3.99 1.42
C SER A 42 0.90 -3.73 0.51
N PHE A 43 -0.19 -4.44 0.77
CA PHE A 43 -1.47 -4.13 0.16
C PHE A 43 -2.61 -4.35 1.17
N VAL A 44 -3.74 -3.72 0.90
CA VAL A 44 -4.96 -3.86 1.69
C VAL A 44 -5.88 -4.86 1.01
N PHE A 45 -6.41 -5.78 1.80
CA PHE A 45 -7.44 -6.72 1.41
C PHE A 45 -8.73 -6.27 2.08
N TYR A 46 -9.64 -5.70 1.31
CA TYR A 46 -10.85 -5.09 1.84
C TYR A 46 -12.07 -5.98 1.63
N THR A 47 -12.80 -6.25 2.71
CA THR A 47 -14.00 -7.09 2.71
C THR A 47 -15.25 -6.37 3.25
N GLY A 48 -15.20 -5.05 3.35
CA GLY A 48 -16.31 -4.27 3.87
C GLY A 48 -17.54 -4.23 2.96
N ASP A 49 -18.66 -3.76 3.49
CA ASP A 49 -19.94 -3.73 2.80
C ASP A 49 -20.06 -2.59 1.78
N LYS A 50 -19.33 -1.50 2.02
CA LYS A 50 -19.31 -0.34 1.13
C LYS A 50 -18.11 -0.45 0.21
N GLU A 51 -18.25 0.06 -1.01
CA GLU A 51 -17.16 0.15 -1.95
C GLU A 51 -16.03 1.00 -1.35
N TRP A 52 -14.77 0.59 -1.57
CA TRP A 52 -13.61 1.33 -1.06
C TRP A 52 -13.57 2.73 -1.68
N ASN A 53 -13.49 3.75 -0.85
CA ASN A 53 -13.49 5.15 -1.28
C ASN A 53 -12.36 5.99 -0.68
N LEU A 54 -11.41 5.37 0.00
CA LEU A 54 -10.24 6.07 0.52
C LEU A 54 -9.15 6.18 -0.54
N PRO A 55 -8.31 7.21 -0.46
CA PRO A 55 -7.17 7.33 -1.38
C PRO A 55 -6.23 6.13 -1.32
N GLU A 56 -5.64 5.78 -2.46
CA GLU A 56 -4.64 4.74 -2.57
C GLU A 56 -3.22 5.30 -2.70
N THR A 57 -3.06 6.61 -2.77
CA THR A 57 -1.76 7.26 -2.84
C THR A 57 -1.58 8.29 -1.74
N LEU A 58 -0.34 8.48 -1.31
CA LEU A 58 -0.02 9.46 -0.28
C LEU A 58 -0.40 10.88 -0.69
N LYS A 59 -0.09 11.26 -1.93
CA LYS A 59 -0.39 12.62 -2.42
C LYS A 59 -1.88 12.94 -2.35
N GLU A 60 -2.74 11.97 -2.66
CA GLU A 60 -4.19 12.17 -2.60
C GLU A 60 -4.70 12.45 -1.19
N THR A 61 -3.95 12.07 -0.16
CA THR A 61 -4.33 12.33 1.24
C THR A 61 -3.89 13.70 1.73
N LEU A 62 -2.96 14.34 1.01
CA LEU A 62 -2.35 15.59 1.44
C LEU A 62 -3.21 16.79 0.97
N LYS A 63 -3.29 17.80 1.83
CA LYS A 63 -4.01 19.03 1.52
C LYS A 63 -3.02 20.13 1.13
N SER A 64 -3.45 20.96 0.19
CA SER A 64 -2.75 22.23 -0.13
C SER A 64 -1.33 22.06 -0.61
N ILE A 65 -1.10 21.10 -1.50
CA ILE A 65 0.20 20.96 -2.13
C ILE A 65 0.35 22.10 -3.15
N SER A 66 1.29 23.02 -2.91
CA SER A 66 1.61 24.06 -3.86
C SER A 66 2.43 23.51 -5.03
N SER A 67 2.38 24.21 -6.16
CA SER A 67 3.18 23.85 -7.32
C SER A 67 4.70 23.88 -7.03
N GLU A 68 5.10 24.72 -6.08
CA GLU A 68 6.50 24.83 -5.65
C GLU A 68 6.92 23.63 -4.82
N MET A 69 6.04 23.05 -4.02
CA MET A 69 6.32 21.88 -3.19
C MET A 69 6.20 20.56 -3.93
N GLU A 70 5.38 20.52 -4.97
CA GLU A 70 5.08 19.30 -5.72
C GLU A 70 6.32 18.47 -6.07
N PRO A 71 7.42 19.07 -6.60
CA PRO A 71 8.61 18.29 -6.99
C PRO A 71 9.34 17.61 -5.83
N TYR A 72 9.10 18.06 -4.60
CA TYR A 72 9.79 17.55 -3.41
C TYR A 72 8.99 16.48 -2.67
N ILE A 73 7.77 16.21 -3.09
CA ILE A 73 6.91 15.23 -2.44
C ILE A 73 7.06 13.89 -3.14
N ASN A 74 7.60 12.91 -2.42
CA ASN A 74 7.64 11.54 -2.89
C ASN A 74 6.28 10.90 -2.67
N ASP A 75 5.68 10.42 -3.73
CA ASP A 75 4.42 9.72 -3.61
C ASP A 75 4.66 8.26 -3.20
N TRP A 76 3.65 7.70 -2.55
CA TRP A 76 3.67 6.31 -2.14
C TRP A 76 2.29 5.73 -2.38
N ARG A 77 2.24 4.54 -2.94
CA ARG A 77 0.99 3.89 -3.31
C ARG A 77 0.69 2.71 -2.41
N LEU A 78 -0.56 2.64 -1.92
CA LEU A 78 -1.09 1.51 -1.19
C LEU A 78 -2.11 0.78 -2.08
N PRO A 79 -1.75 -0.34 -2.70
CA PRO A 79 -2.71 -1.11 -3.50
C PRO A 79 -3.82 -1.66 -2.63
N VAL A 80 -5.06 -1.58 -3.12
CA VAL A 80 -6.23 -2.10 -2.42
C VAL A 80 -6.93 -3.12 -3.31
N ILE A 81 -7.24 -4.28 -2.73
CA ILE A 81 -8.07 -5.30 -3.37
C ILE A 81 -9.42 -5.25 -2.68
N ASP A 82 -10.43 -4.73 -3.39
CA ASP A 82 -11.80 -4.62 -2.91
C ASP A 82 -12.63 -5.79 -3.46
N LEU A 83 -13.03 -6.70 -2.58
CA LEU A 83 -13.81 -7.88 -2.97
C LEU A 83 -15.25 -7.56 -3.38
N LYS A 84 -15.71 -6.34 -3.15
CA LYS A 84 -17.04 -5.90 -3.57
C LYS A 84 -17.11 -5.48 -5.03
N THR A 85 -15.97 -5.14 -5.63
CA THR A 85 -15.96 -4.77 -7.03
C THR A 85 -16.23 -5.98 -7.90
N MET A 86 -16.90 -5.74 -9.02
CA MET A 86 -17.18 -6.78 -9.99
C MET A 86 -15.88 -7.41 -10.48
N ASP A 87 -15.85 -8.74 -10.52
CA ASP A 87 -14.64 -9.47 -10.92
C ASP A 87 -13.46 -9.32 -9.93
N ALA A 88 -13.78 -9.19 -8.66
CA ALA A 88 -12.78 -9.07 -7.59
C ALA A 88 -11.77 -10.22 -7.61
N ARG A 89 -12.23 -11.43 -7.91
CA ARG A 89 -11.38 -12.62 -7.98
C ARG A 89 -10.31 -12.48 -9.07
N LYS A 90 -10.69 -11.96 -10.22
CA LYS A 90 -9.76 -11.73 -11.33
C LYS A 90 -8.74 -10.64 -10.97
N LEU A 91 -9.21 -9.56 -10.36
CA LEU A 91 -8.34 -8.48 -9.90
C LEU A 91 -7.35 -8.98 -8.84
N MET A 92 -7.82 -9.79 -7.90
CA MET A 92 -6.96 -10.39 -6.88
C MET A 92 -5.88 -11.27 -7.52
N ASN A 93 -6.26 -12.13 -8.46
CA ASN A 93 -5.32 -12.99 -9.17
C ASN A 93 -4.28 -12.17 -9.94
N GLN A 94 -4.68 -11.08 -10.57
CA GLN A 94 -3.78 -10.20 -11.29
C GLN A 94 -2.78 -9.53 -10.34
N ARG A 95 -3.24 -9.00 -9.21
CA ARG A 95 -2.37 -8.36 -8.23
C ARG A 95 -1.40 -9.36 -7.60
N LEU A 96 -1.84 -10.58 -7.34
CA LEU A 96 -0.97 -11.64 -6.85
C LEU A 96 0.08 -12.04 -7.88
N ARG A 97 -0.27 -12.06 -9.16
CA ARG A 97 0.70 -12.31 -10.24
C ARG A 97 1.75 -11.22 -10.30
N ASP A 98 1.35 -9.96 -10.15
CA ASP A 98 2.28 -8.84 -10.15
C ASP A 98 3.25 -8.94 -8.99
N VAL A 99 2.76 -9.30 -7.80
CA VAL A 99 3.59 -9.56 -6.63
C VAL A 99 4.57 -10.70 -6.87
N LEU A 100 4.09 -11.81 -7.44
CA LEU A 100 4.94 -12.98 -7.73
C LEU A 100 6.01 -12.67 -8.77
N LYS A 101 5.75 -11.79 -9.73
CA LYS A 101 6.75 -11.33 -10.68
C LYS A 101 7.90 -10.59 -10.00
N ILE A 102 7.61 -9.85 -8.95
CA ILE A 102 8.62 -9.12 -8.18
C ILE A 102 9.49 -10.09 -7.39
N ILE A 103 8.91 -11.19 -6.90
CA ILE A 103 9.64 -12.21 -6.14
C ILE A 103 10.60 -13.01 -7.03
N HIS A 104 10.23 -13.22 -8.26
CA HIS A 104 11.03 -13.95 -9.24
C HIS A 104 11.91 -13.04 -10.08
#